data_5fba2522372160ddb8f17f527d8a9c9e
#
_entry.id   5fba2522372160ddb8f17f527d8a9c9e
#
_cell.length_a   1.000
_cell.length_b   1.000
_cell.length_c   1.000
_cell.angle_alpha   90.00
_cell.angle_beta   90.00
_cell.angle_gamma   90.00
#
_symmetry.space_group_name_H-M   'P 1'
#
loop_
_entity.id
_entity.type
_entity.pdbx_description
1 polymer ?
#
loop_
_entity_poly.entity_id
_entity_poly.type
_entity_poly.pdbx_seq_one_letter_code
_entity_poly.pdbx_strand_id
1 'polypeptide(L)'
;MGKQFQLNSKKNKLKFSVTVTLKKDVLDPQGKVVQNTLLNLGMSNLKNIRQGKFFEIEIDETDQIIAEKKVEEMCQKLLVNLIIEDYKINILKWNRL
;
A
#
# COMPACT_ATOMS: atom_id res chain seq x y z
N MET A 1 15.33 24.20 18.66
CA MET A 1 14.29 23.95 19.09
C MET A 1 13.63 22.97 18.27
N GLY A 2 13.01 23.15 17.27
CA GLY A 2 12.29 22.18 16.50
C GLY A 2 13.14 21.09 15.93
N LYS A 3 14.40 21.34 15.75
CA LYS A 3 15.25 20.35 15.18
C LYS A 3 15.45 19.14 16.05
N GLN A 4 15.52 19.36 17.31
CA GLN A 4 15.67 18.25 18.20
C GLN A 4 14.48 17.36 18.21
N PHE A 5 13.31 17.95 18.15
CA PHE A 5 12.13 17.17 18.10
C PHE A 5 12.07 16.33 16.86
N GLN A 6 12.54 16.89 15.75
CA GLN A 6 12.52 16.14 14.51
C GLN A 6 13.44 14.94 14.59
N LEU A 7 14.58 15.08 15.22
CA LEU A 7 15.45 13.95 15.36
C LEU A 7 14.82 12.85 16.21
N ASN A 8 14.16 13.25 17.27
CA ASN A 8 13.47 12.28 18.10
C ASN A 8 12.35 11.60 17.37
N SER A 9 11.63 12.34 16.59
CA SER A 9 10.56 11.76 15.81
C SER A 9 11.07 10.71 14.87
N LYS A 10 12.21 10.97 14.25
CA LYS A 10 12.76 9.99 13.35
C LYS A 10 13.03 8.67 14.03
N LYS A 11 13.53 8.72 15.24
CA LYS A 11 13.81 7.51 15.96
C LYS A 11 12.57 6.71 16.29
N ASN A 12 11.44 7.37 16.35
CA ASN A 12 10.22 6.73 16.77
C ASN A 12 9.26 6.43 15.62
N LYS A 13 9.69 6.65 14.41
CA LYS A 13 8.79 6.45 13.29
C LYS A 13 8.73 5.01 12.86
N LEU A 14 7.56 4.57 12.57
CA LEU A 14 7.34 3.27 11.98
C LEU A 14 6.81 3.45 10.57
N LYS A 15 7.23 2.59 9.69
CA LYS A 15 6.85 2.68 8.30
C LYS A 15 6.12 1.43 7.89
N PHE A 16 5.01 1.63 7.21
CA PHE A 16 4.17 0.53 6.74
C PHE A 16 3.91 0.68 5.26
N SER A 17 3.61 -0.43 4.62
CA SER A 17 3.10 -0.38 3.25
C SER A 17 1.73 -1.03 3.23
N VAL A 18 0.86 -0.49 2.40
CA VAL A 18 -0.47 -1.05 2.17
C VAL A 18 -0.60 -1.31 0.70
N THR A 19 -0.83 -2.56 0.34
CA THR A 19 -1.07 -2.94 -1.05
C THR A 19 -2.55 -3.21 -1.19
N VAL A 20 -3.20 -2.57 -2.17
CA VAL A 20 -4.63 -2.69 -2.39
C VAL A 20 -4.86 -3.24 -3.78
N THR A 21 -5.62 -4.31 -3.87
CA THR A 21 -5.93 -4.93 -5.17
C THR A 21 -7.43 -5.18 -5.25
N LEU A 22 -7.96 -5.22 -6.46
CA LEU A 22 -9.35 -5.58 -6.65
C LEU A 22 -9.54 -7.05 -6.32
N LYS A 23 -10.68 -7.38 -5.74
CA LYS A 23 -11.03 -8.77 -5.49
C LYS A 23 -11.07 -9.53 -6.80
N LYS A 24 -10.82 -10.81 -6.72
CA LYS A 24 -10.67 -11.63 -7.93
C LYS A 24 -11.86 -11.56 -8.86
N ASP A 25 -13.04 -11.48 -8.29
CA ASP A 25 -14.25 -11.50 -9.10
C ASP A 25 -14.63 -10.14 -9.66
N VAL A 26 -13.89 -9.10 -9.31
CA VAL A 26 -14.20 -7.76 -9.76
C VAL A 26 -13.44 -7.47 -11.05
N LEU A 27 -14.15 -6.91 -12.02
CA LEU A 27 -13.54 -6.54 -13.28
C LEU A 27 -12.52 -5.44 -13.07
N ASP A 28 -11.41 -5.55 -13.74
CA ASP A 28 -10.33 -4.57 -13.67
C ASP A 28 -10.17 -3.93 -15.06
N PRO A 29 -10.90 -2.87 -15.33
CA PRO A 29 -10.87 -2.28 -16.69
C PRO A 29 -9.50 -1.69 -17.04
N GLN A 30 -8.80 -1.12 -16.06
CA GLN A 30 -7.48 -0.55 -16.36
C GLN A 30 -6.46 -1.64 -16.64
N GLY A 31 -6.48 -2.70 -15.86
CA GLY A 31 -5.60 -3.83 -16.11
C GLY A 31 -5.87 -4.46 -17.45
N LYS A 32 -7.14 -4.50 -17.84
CA LYS A 32 -7.51 -5.05 -19.15
C LYS A 32 -6.94 -4.23 -20.29
N VAL A 33 -7.01 -2.91 -20.17
CA VAL A 33 -6.45 -2.04 -21.22
C VAL A 33 -4.95 -2.23 -21.33
N VAL A 34 -4.25 -2.29 -20.20
CA VAL A 34 -2.81 -2.51 -20.20
C VAL A 34 -2.48 -3.85 -20.82
N GLN A 35 -3.23 -4.88 -20.44
CA GLN A 35 -3.02 -6.22 -20.97
C GLN A 35 -3.17 -6.25 -22.50
N ASN A 36 -4.26 -5.67 -23.00
CA ASN A 36 -4.50 -5.66 -24.43
C ASN A 36 -3.44 -4.90 -25.19
N THR A 37 -2.98 -3.79 -24.63
CA THR A 37 -1.92 -3.00 -25.24
C THR A 37 -0.64 -3.80 -25.34
N LEU A 38 -0.27 -4.49 -24.27
CA LEU A 38 0.94 -5.29 -24.28
C LEU A 38 0.86 -6.47 -25.25
N LEU A 39 -0.31 -7.08 -25.32
CA LEU A 39 -0.51 -8.16 -26.30
C LEU A 39 -0.37 -7.64 -27.72
N ASN A 40 -0.89 -6.45 -27.99
CA ASN A 40 -0.76 -5.86 -29.31
C ASN A 40 0.69 -5.47 -29.63
N LEU A 41 1.50 -5.26 -28.63
CA LEU A 41 2.90 -4.96 -28.82
C LEU A 41 3.76 -6.21 -28.98
N GLY A 42 3.16 -7.37 -28.98
CA GLY A 42 3.90 -8.60 -29.24
C GLY A 42 4.20 -9.44 -28.03
N MET A 43 3.69 -9.07 -26.87
CA MET A 43 3.92 -9.86 -25.67
C MET A 43 2.96 -11.03 -25.59
N SER A 44 3.09 -11.94 -26.52
CA SER A 44 2.08 -12.97 -26.70
C SER A 44 2.00 -13.98 -25.57
N ASN A 45 3.04 -14.07 -24.73
CA ASN A 45 3.00 -14.99 -23.61
C ASN A 45 2.40 -14.37 -22.35
N LEU A 46 1.94 -13.14 -22.43
CA LEU A 46 1.28 -12.49 -21.29
C LEU A 46 -0.09 -13.11 -21.09
N LYS A 47 -0.35 -13.65 -19.91
CA LYS A 47 -1.63 -14.27 -19.63
C LYS A 47 -2.58 -13.37 -18.89
N ASN A 48 -2.08 -12.58 -18.00
CA ASN A 48 -2.95 -11.74 -17.20
C ASN A 48 -2.16 -10.61 -16.55
N ILE A 49 -2.81 -9.48 -16.38
CA ILE A 49 -2.24 -8.37 -15.67
C ILE A 49 -3.34 -7.74 -14.84
N ARG A 50 -3.04 -7.42 -13.61
CA ARG A 50 -4.00 -6.75 -12.75
C ARG A 50 -3.28 -5.57 -12.10
N GLN A 51 -4.02 -4.53 -11.87
CA GLN A 51 -3.50 -3.28 -11.37
C GLN A 51 -4.05 -2.98 -9.99
N GLY A 52 -3.27 -2.39 -9.15
CA GLY A 52 -3.71 -2.04 -7.81
C GLY A 52 -3.07 -0.75 -7.34
N LYS A 53 -3.16 -0.50 -6.04
CA LYS A 53 -2.61 0.70 -5.44
C LYS A 53 -1.62 0.31 -4.36
N PHE A 54 -0.67 1.20 -4.13
CA PHE A 54 0.34 0.97 -3.11
C PHE A 54 0.50 2.25 -2.30
N PHE A 55 0.43 2.15 -0.99
CA PHE A 55 0.63 3.29 -0.10
C PHE A 55 1.81 3.02 0.81
N GLU A 56 2.63 4.03 1.02
CA GLU A 56 3.65 3.98 2.07
C GLU A 56 3.23 4.94 3.15
N ILE A 57 3.23 4.50 4.38
CA ILE A 57 2.73 5.30 5.49
C ILE A 57 3.79 5.35 6.58
N GLU A 58 4.14 6.54 6.99
CA GLU A 58 5.02 6.73 8.13
C GLU A 58 4.18 7.25 9.29
N ILE A 59 4.33 6.64 10.44
CA ILE A 59 3.60 7.06 11.62
C ILE A 59 4.59 7.35 12.73
N ASP A 60 4.41 8.48 13.37
CA ASP A 60 5.25 8.89 14.48
C ASP A 60 4.73 8.22 15.74
N GLU A 61 5.12 6.98 15.94
CA GLU A 61 4.64 6.15 17.03
C GLU A 61 5.71 5.12 17.36
N THR A 62 5.94 4.86 18.62
CA THR A 62 6.91 3.88 19.02
C THR A 62 6.33 2.50 19.18
N ASP A 63 5.05 2.41 19.52
CA ASP A 63 4.42 1.13 19.76
C ASP A 63 3.86 0.58 18.45
N GLN A 64 4.42 -0.54 18.03
CA GLN A 64 4.04 -1.13 16.76
C GLN A 64 2.56 -1.54 16.72
N ILE A 65 2.05 -2.05 17.82
CA ILE A 65 0.66 -2.50 17.86
C ILE A 65 -0.29 -1.31 17.67
N ILE A 66 0.01 -0.20 18.35
CA ILE A 66 -0.81 0.99 18.20
C ILE A 66 -0.72 1.53 16.78
N ALA A 67 0.49 1.56 16.22
CA ALA A 67 0.67 2.05 14.86
C ALA A 67 -0.07 1.19 13.85
N GLU A 68 -0.02 -0.12 14.02
CA GLU A 68 -0.72 -1.03 13.13
C GLU A 68 -2.22 -0.80 13.16
N LYS A 69 -2.76 -0.59 14.34
CA LYS A 69 -4.19 -0.33 14.46
C LYS A 69 -4.58 0.96 13.75
N LYS A 70 -3.72 1.97 13.82
CA LYS A 70 -4.00 3.22 13.13
C LYS A 70 -3.98 3.04 11.61
N VAL A 71 -3.03 2.27 11.12
CA VAL A 71 -2.97 2.00 9.68
C VAL A 71 -4.21 1.22 9.23
N GLU A 72 -4.64 0.26 10.04
CA GLU A 72 -5.83 -0.49 9.72
C GLU A 72 -7.05 0.41 9.67
N GLU A 73 -7.15 1.33 10.59
CA GLU A 73 -8.22 2.30 10.58
C GLU A 73 -8.22 3.15 9.34
N MET A 74 -7.04 3.59 8.91
CA MET A 74 -6.92 4.37 7.67
C MET A 74 -7.42 3.56 6.47
N CYS A 75 -7.05 2.29 6.42
CA CYS A 75 -7.48 1.43 5.32
C CYS A 75 -9.00 1.32 5.29
N GLN A 76 -9.59 1.07 6.44
CA GLN A 76 -11.02 0.84 6.51
C GLN A 76 -11.84 2.10 6.26
N LYS A 77 -11.31 3.25 6.67
CA LYS A 77 -12.06 4.48 6.54
C LYS A 77 -11.89 5.17 5.21
N LEU A 78 -10.74 5.00 4.57
CA LEU A 78 -10.48 5.77 3.37
C LEU A 78 -9.71 5.04 2.28
N LEU A 79 -8.66 4.32 2.63
CA LEU A 79 -7.73 3.86 1.61
C LEU A 79 -8.26 2.70 0.77
N VAL A 80 -9.18 1.93 1.31
CA VAL A 80 -9.64 0.70 0.67
C VAL A 80 -11.15 0.71 0.56
N ASN A 81 -11.65 0.35 -0.60
CA ASN A 81 -13.08 0.11 -0.77
C ASN A 81 -13.33 -1.36 -0.44
N LEU A 82 -13.78 -1.62 0.77
CA LEU A 82 -13.88 -2.99 1.27
C LEU A 82 -14.85 -3.87 0.51
N ILE A 83 -15.75 -3.28 -0.25
CA ILE A 83 -16.71 -4.06 -1.02
C ILE A 83 -16.03 -4.70 -2.22
N ILE A 84 -15.11 -4.01 -2.87
CA ILE A 84 -14.52 -4.49 -4.11
C ILE A 84 -13.01 -4.69 -4.04
N GLU A 85 -12.37 -4.31 -2.92
CA GLU A 85 -10.91 -4.38 -2.84
C GLU A 85 -10.46 -5.19 -1.63
N ASP A 86 -9.33 -5.84 -1.78
CA ASP A 86 -8.60 -6.48 -0.69
C ASP A 86 -7.36 -5.67 -0.40
N TYR A 87 -6.83 -5.80 0.80
CA TYR A 87 -5.61 -5.07 1.12
C TYR A 87 -4.71 -5.91 2.02
N LYS A 88 -3.43 -5.54 2.00
CA LYS A 88 -2.44 -6.21 2.82
C LYS A 88 -1.54 -5.15 3.43
N ILE A 89 -1.35 -5.20 4.74
CA ILE A 89 -0.50 -4.28 5.45
C ILE A 89 0.80 -5.00 5.79
N ASN A 90 1.93 -4.36 5.46
CA ASN A 90 3.24 -4.89 5.85
C ASN A 90 3.98 -3.83 6.62
N ILE A 91 4.70 -4.27 7.64
CA ILE A 91 5.56 -3.33 8.35
C ILE A 91 6.90 -3.35 7.64
N LEU A 92 7.42 -2.15 7.37
CA LEU A 92 8.71 -2.02 6.76
C LEU A 92 9.73 -1.74 7.85
N LYS A 93 10.90 -2.41 7.77
CA LYS A 93 11.82 -2.22 8.78
C LYS A 93 12.38 -0.87 8.75
N TRP A 94 12.39 -0.20 9.87
CA TRP A 94 12.90 1.14 9.93
C TRP A 94 14.38 1.08 10.17
N ASN A 95 15.13 1.66 9.27
CA ASN A 95 16.47 1.62 9.46
C ASN A 95 16.98 2.77 9.97
N ARG A 96 17.14 3.04 10.94
CA ARG A 96 17.50 4.09 11.55
C ARG A 96 18.77 4.39 11.30
N LEU A 97 19.31 4.55 11.08
CA LEU A 97 20.44 4.79 10.94
C LEU A 97 20.93 5.63 11.27
#